data_0ad69d38066cc5d937ffe6b92c2c9f6c
#
_entry.id   0ad69d38066cc5d937ffe6b92c2c9f6c
#
_cell.length_a   1.000
_cell.length_b   1.000
_cell.length_c   1.000
_cell.angle_alpha   90.00
_cell.angle_beta   90.00
_cell.angle_gamma   90.00
#
_symmetry.space_group_name_H-M   'P 1'
#
loop_
_entity.id
_entity.type
_entity.pdbx_description
1 polymer ?
#
loop_
_entity_poly.entity_id
_entity_poly.type
_entity_poly.pdbx_seq_one_letter_code
_entity_poly.pdbx_strand_id
1 'polypeptide(L)'
;MLTYDPTYGSAVYGAWRAAAREPWQRYTRHAFVERIADGTLAHRSFVYYLVQDYVFLMHYARAWALAVVKAETREEMQLASSIVNGLTNHEIQLHVSVCAKEGICEDELFSADEAFENLAYTRY
;
A
#
# COMPACT_ATOMS: atom_id res chain seq x y z
N MET A 1 5.89 -18.77 -21.62
CA MET A 1 6.07 -17.33 -21.38
C MET A 1 4.72 -16.75 -21.02
N LEU A 2 4.54 -16.30 -19.77
CA LEU A 2 3.30 -15.67 -19.35
C LEU A 2 3.20 -14.32 -20.06
N THR A 3 2.22 -14.14 -20.92
CA THR A 3 1.94 -12.86 -21.57
C THR A 3 1.37 -11.91 -20.52
N TYR A 4 2.06 -10.80 -20.27
CA TYR A 4 1.59 -9.76 -19.37
C TYR A 4 0.31 -9.11 -19.95
N ASP A 5 -0.81 -9.30 -19.27
CA ASP A 5 -2.07 -8.61 -19.58
C ASP A 5 -2.17 -7.31 -18.76
N PRO A 6 -2.02 -6.14 -19.39
CA PRO A 6 -2.10 -4.85 -18.68
C PRO A 6 -3.50 -4.51 -18.17
N THR A 7 -4.52 -5.29 -18.52
CA THR A 7 -5.91 -5.07 -18.09
C THR A 7 -6.29 -5.91 -16.88
N TYR A 8 -5.46 -6.89 -16.53
CA TYR A 8 -5.79 -7.89 -15.50
C TYR A 8 -7.17 -8.54 -15.73
N GLY A 9 -7.56 -8.70 -17.00
CA GLY A 9 -8.85 -9.26 -17.40
C GLY A 9 -10.05 -8.30 -17.27
N SER A 10 -9.82 -7.01 -16.93
CA SER A 10 -10.87 -6.00 -16.78
C SER A 10 -10.77 -4.91 -17.85
N ALA A 11 -11.77 -4.83 -18.73
CA ALA A 11 -11.85 -3.79 -19.74
C ALA A 11 -11.95 -2.37 -19.12
N VAL A 12 -12.65 -2.25 -17.99
CA VAL A 12 -12.80 -0.97 -17.27
C VAL A 12 -11.45 -0.53 -16.70
N TYR A 13 -10.73 -1.43 -16.03
CA TYR A 13 -9.40 -1.13 -15.51
C TYR A 13 -8.41 -0.79 -16.64
N GLY A 14 -8.47 -1.53 -17.76
CA GLY A 14 -7.66 -1.25 -18.94
C GLY A 14 -7.91 0.16 -19.50
N ALA A 15 -9.18 0.58 -19.59
CA ALA A 15 -9.55 1.93 -20.02
C ALA A 15 -9.06 3.02 -19.06
N TRP A 16 -9.20 2.83 -17.76
CA TRP A 16 -8.69 3.78 -16.74
C TRP A 16 -7.17 3.89 -16.79
N ARG A 17 -6.47 2.77 -16.90
CA ARG A 17 -5.02 2.75 -17.02
C ARG A 17 -4.54 3.45 -18.28
N ALA A 18 -5.23 3.26 -19.41
CA ALA A 18 -4.92 3.95 -20.67
C ALA A 18 -5.14 5.48 -20.56
N ALA A 19 -6.24 5.89 -19.94
CA ALA A 19 -6.53 7.30 -19.68
C ALA A 19 -5.53 7.96 -18.72
N ALA A 20 -5.02 7.20 -17.74
CA ALA A 20 -4.01 7.65 -16.76
C ALA A 20 -2.57 7.31 -17.16
N ARG A 21 -2.27 7.11 -18.44
CA ARG A 21 -0.99 6.59 -18.93
C ARG A 21 0.22 7.35 -18.40
N GLU A 22 0.20 8.66 -18.46
CA GLU A 22 1.32 9.50 -18.03
C GLU A 22 1.52 9.48 -16.50
N PRO A 23 0.49 9.73 -15.65
CA PRO A 23 0.62 9.55 -14.20
C PRO A 23 1.06 8.13 -13.83
N TRP A 24 0.53 7.11 -14.50
CA TRP A 24 0.90 5.71 -14.28
C TRP A 24 2.40 5.48 -14.52
N GLN A 25 2.94 5.98 -15.63
CA GLN A 25 4.35 5.84 -15.95
C GLN A 25 5.23 6.59 -14.94
N ARG A 26 4.87 7.80 -14.54
CA ARG A 26 5.60 8.56 -13.52
C ARG A 26 5.62 7.85 -12.16
N TYR A 27 4.52 7.20 -11.81
CA TYR A 27 4.40 6.43 -10.58
C TYR A 27 5.22 5.14 -10.62
N THR A 28 5.02 4.31 -11.63
CA THR A 28 5.65 2.99 -11.74
C THR A 28 7.13 3.03 -12.13
N ARG A 29 7.60 4.15 -12.70
CA ARG A 29 9.00 4.42 -13.09
C ARG A 29 9.63 5.50 -12.24
N HIS A 30 9.10 5.72 -11.04
CA HIS A 30 9.69 6.65 -10.10
C HIS A 30 11.06 6.15 -9.64
N ALA A 31 12.00 7.07 -9.43
CA ALA A 31 13.38 6.74 -9.02
C ALA A 31 13.44 5.88 -7.74
N PHE A 32 12.48 6.03 -6.84
CA PHE A 32 12.37 5.17 -5.65
C PHE A 32 12.14 3.71 -6.05
N VAL A 33 11.20 3.44 -6.96
CA VAL A 33 10.88 2.09 -7.45
C VAL A 33 12.07 1.47 -8.17
N GLU A 34 12.72 2.24 -9.04
CA GLU A 34 13.89 1.79 -9.78
C GLU A 34 15.07 1.46 -8.86
N ARG A 35 15.32 2.31 -7.85
CA ARG A 35 16.40 2.09 -6.88
C ARG A 35 16.13 0.95 -5.89
N ILE A 36 14.87 0.62 -5.60
CA ILE A 36 14.55 -0.63 -4.89
C ILE A 36 14.90 -1.82 -5.78
N ALA A 37 14.50 -1.78 -7.05
CA ALA A 37 14.68 -2.90 -7.97
C ALA A 37 16.17 -3.20 -8.25
N ASP A 38 17.03 -2.19 -8.31
CA ASP A 38 18.46 -2.33 -8.56
C ASP A 38 19.32 -2.39 -7.28
N GLY A 39 18.70 -2.23 -6.10
CA GLY A 39 19.39 -2.29 -4.80
C GLY A 39 20.18 -1.04 -4.45
N THR A 40 20.01 0.09 -5.15
CA THR A 40 20.75 1.33 -4.90
C THR A 40 20.01 2.32 -4.00
N LEU A 41 18.78 1.99 -3.53
CA LEU A 41 18.06 2.87 -2.62
C LEU A 41 18.81 3.04 -1.30
N ALA A 42 18.99 4.29 -0.88
CA ALA A 42 19.63 4.56 0.41
C ALA A 42 18.81 3.92 1.55
N HIS A 43 19.49 3.20 2.45
CA HIS A 43 18.85 2.45 3.55
C HIS A 43 17.91 3.34 4.39
N ARG A 44 18.35 4.55 4.74
CA ARG A 44 17.51 5.52 5.48
C ARG A 44 16.20 5.88 4.75
N SER A 45 16.23 5.92 3.42
CA SER A 45 15.04 6.21 2.62
C SER A 45 14.06 5.02 2.63
N PHE A 46 14.59 3.81 2.65
CA PHE A 46 13.80 2.59 2.80
C PHE A 46 13.13 2.51 4.17
N VAL A 47 13.88 2.78 5.24
CA VAL A 47 13.31 2.80 6.62
C VAL A 47 12.24 3.87 6.75
N TYR A 48 12.48 5.09 6.25
CA TYR A 48 11.48 6.16 6.23
C TYR A 48 10.21 5.73 5.47
N TYR A 49 10.37 5.08 4.32
CA TYR A 49 9.25 4.54 3.58
C TYR A 49 8.44 3.53 4.41
N LEU A 50 9.10 2.59 5.09
CA LEU A 50 8.41 1.59 5.91
C LEU A 50 7.59 2.21 7.04
N VAL A 51 8.10 3.27 7.68
CA VAL A 51 7.37 4.02 8.71
C VAL A 51 6.10 4.66 8.11
N GLN A 52 6.25 5.34 6.97
CA GLN A 52 5.12 5.96 6.30
C GLN A 52 4.11 4.94 5.75
N ASP A 53 4.59 3.80 5.28
CA ASP A 53 3.75 2.73 4.77
C ASP A 53 2.96 2.05 5.90
N TYR A 54 3.55 1.89 7.10
CA TYR A 54 2.80 1.45 8.27
C TYR A 54 1.59 2.35 8.55
N VAL A 55 1.79 3.66 8.57
CA VAL A 55 0.70 4.64 8.78
C VAL A 55 -0.35 4.53 7.67
N PHE A 56 0.09 4.42 6.41
CA PHE A 56 -0.79 4.20 5.27
C PHE A 56 -1.62 2.91 5.42
N LEU A 57 -1.00 1.80 5.78
CA LEU A 57 -1.67 0.51 5.94
C LEU A 57 -2.77 0.54 7.01
N MET A 58 -2.58 1.33 8.09
CA MET A 58 -3.61 1.54 9.09
C MET A 58 -4.86 2.24 8.52
N HIS A 59 -4.69 3.23 7.65
CA HIS A 59 -5.80 3.87 6.95
C HIS A 59 -6.42 2.96 5.90
N TYR A 60 -5.60 2.20 5.18
CA TYR A 60 -6.05 1.26 4.17
C TYR A 60 -6.90 0.12 4.77
N ALA A 61 -6.48 -0.41 5.92
CA ALA A 61 -7.26 -1.38 6.66
C ALA A 61 -8.64 -0.82 7.10
N ARG A 62 -8.69 0.45 7.53
CA ARG A 62 -9.97 1.12 7.86
C ARG A 62 -10.87 1.29 6.64
N ALA A 63 -10.31 1.61 5.46
CA ALA A 63 -11.06 1.70 4.22
C ALA A 63 -11.70 0.36 3.85
N TRP A 64 -10.96 -0.74 3.99
CA TRP A 64 -11.50 -2.09 3.77
C TRP A 64 -12.51 -2.51 4.84
N ALA A 65 -12.34 -2.11 6.09
CA ALA A 65 -13.35 -2.32 7.14
C ALA A 65 -14.66 -1.58 6.80
N LEU A 66 -14.57 -0.37 6.22
CA LEU A 66 -15.75 0.34 5.70
C LEU A 66 -16.39 -0.40 4.53
N ALA A 67 -15.61 -1.04 3.67
CA ALA A 67 -16.15 -1.89 2.60
C ALA A 67 -16.93 -3.10 3.16
N VAL A 68 -16.49 -3.69 4.29
CA VAL A 68 -17.26 -4.72 5.01
C VAL A 68 -18.64 -4.18 5.41
N VAL A 69 -18.69 -2.97 5.96
CA VAL A 69 -19.96 -2.34 6.39
C VAL A 69 -20.89 -2.06 5.19
N LYS A 70 -20.32 -1.74 4.03
CA LYS A 70 -21.08 -1.40 2.83
C LYS A 70 -21.37 -2.58 1.91
N ALA A 71 -20.84 -3.76 2.21
CA ALA A 71 -21.07 -4.96 1.38
C ALA A 71 -22.54 -5.34 1.36
N GLU A 72 -23.06 -5.63 0.18
CA GLU A 72 -24.46 -6.03 -0.02
C GLU A 72 -24.62 -7.56 0.02
N THR A 73 -23.54 -8.30 -0.23
CA THR A 73 -23.53 -9.76 -0.24
C THR A 73 -22.59 -10.34 0.82
N ARG A 74 -22.85 -11.58 1.22
CA ARG A 74 -21.97 -12.32 2.14
C ARG A 74 -20.57 -12.52 1.53
N GLU A 75 -20.52 -12.78 0.24
CA GLU A 75 -19.27 -12.99 -0.51
C GLU A 75 -18.40 -11.74 -0.52
N GLU A 76 -19.00 -10.57 -0.76
CA GLU A 76 -18.29 -9.27 -0.69
C GLU A 76 -17.80 -8.99 0.74
N MET A 77 -18.65 -9.25 1.75
CA MET A 77 -18.29 -9.10 3.16
C MET A 77 -17.09 -10.00 3.54
N GLN A 78 -17.12 -11.26 3.10
CA GLN A 78 -16.02 -12.20 3.33
C GLN A 78 -14.72 -11.74 2.66
N LEU A 79 -14.79 -11.29 1.39
CA LEU A 79 -13.63 -10.77 0.67
C LEU A 79 -13.02 -9.57 1.39
N ALA A 80 -13.83 -8.56 1.71
CA ALA A 80 -13.34 -7.36 2.39
C ALA A 80 -12.76 -7.68 3.77
N SER A 81 -13.41 -8.57 4.54
CA SER A 81 -12.91 -9.03 5.84
C SER A 81 -11.58 -9.77 5.74
N SER A 82 -11.41 -10.60 4.70
CA SER A 82 -10.16 -11.32 4.47
C SER A 82 -9.00 -10.37 4.17
N ILE A 83 -9.26 -9.28 3.46
CA ILE A 83 -8.26 -8.24 3.18
C ILE A 83 -7.88 -7.50 4.46
N VAL A 84 -8.86 -7.11 5.30
CA VAL A 84 -8.58 -6.50 6.61
C VAL A 84 -7.70 -7.42 7.45
N ASN A 85 -8.03 -8.71 7.51
CA ASN A 85 -7.23 -9.69 8.24
C ASN A 85 -5.80 -9.82 7.70
N GLY A 86 -5.64 -9.86 6.37
CA GLY A 86 -4.32 -9.90 5.72
C GLY A 86 -3.47 -8.67 6.05
N LEU A 87 -4.07 -7.48 6.00
CA LEU A 87 -3.40 -6.23 6.33
C LEU A 87 -2.95 -6.19 7.80
N THR A 88 -3.85 -6.49 8.74
CA THR A 88 -3.56 -6.35 10.17
C THR A 88 -2.67 -7.46 10.73
N ASN A 89 -2.81 -8.69 10.25
CA ASN A 89 -2.09 -9.83 10.80
C ASN A 89 -0.84 -10.26 10.00
N HIS A 90 -0.66 -9.73 8.77
CA HIS A 90 0.50 -10.08 7.95
C HIS A 90 1.31 -8.84 7.55
N GLU A 91 0.72 -7.91 6.78
CA GLU A 91 1.46 -6.76 6.24
C GLU A 91 1.96 -5.83 7.35
N ILE A 92 1.08 -5.40 8.25
CA ILE A 92 1.44 -4.52 9.37
C ILE A 92 2.45 -5.22 10.30
N GLN A 93 2.27 -6.51 10.58
CA GLN A 93 3.22 -7.25 11.41
C GLN A 93 4.60 -7.39 10.76
N LEU A 94 4.65 -7.51 9.43
CA LEU A 94 5.91 -7.49 8.70
C LEU A 94 6.63 -6.15 8.88
N HIS A 95 5.93 -5.03 8.73
CA HIS A 95 6.47 -3.68 8.95
C HIS A 95 7.00 -3.51 10.37
N VAL A 96 6.21 -3.89 11.36
CA VAL A 96 6.62 -3.87 12.79
C VAL A 96 7.90 -4.68 12.99
N SER A 97 7.95 -5.90 12.43
CA SER A 97 9.12 -6.79 12.58
C SER A 97 10.38 -6.25 11.92
N VAL A 98 10.25 -5.60 10.75
CA VAL A 98 11.40 -5.02 10.05
C VAL A 98 11.86 -3.75 10.77
N CYS A 99 10.95 -2.86 11.15
CA CYS A 99 11.28 -1.63 11.86
C CYS A 99 11.88 -1.89 13.24
N ALA A 100 11.45 -2.95 13.93
CA ALA A 100 12.05 -3.36 15.20
C ALA A 100 13.54 -3.70 15.09
N LYS A 101 14.00 -4.27 13.96
CA LYS A 101 15.43 -4.51 13.68
C LYS A 101 16.21 -3.22 13.49
N GLU A 102 15.54 -2.13 13.13
CA GLU A 102 16.12 -0.78 13.02
C GLU A 102 16.01 0.00 14.34
N GLY A 103 15.53 -0.63 15.41
CA GLY A 103 15.37 0.00 16.73
C GLY A 103 14.11 0.87 16.87
N ILE A 104 13.16 0.76 15.93
CA ILE A 104 11.89 1.51 15.95
C ILE A 104 10.81 0.58 16.50
N CYS A 105 10.21 0.93 17.63
CA CYS A 105 9.13 0.15 18.22
C CYS A 105 7.76 0.48 17.59
N GLU A 106 6.76 -0.36 17.85
CA GLU A 106 5.41 -0.19 17.27
C GLU A 106 4.74 1.10 17.74
N ASP A 107 4.96 1.52 18.99
CA ASP A 107 4.43 2.79 19.50
C ASP A 107 4.99 4.00 18.75
N GLU A 108 6.27 3.94 18.37
CA GLU A 108 6.91 4.97 17.55
C GLU A 108 6.33 4.99 16.13
N LEU A 109 6.07 3.81 15.54
CA LEU A 109 5.39 3.71 14.24
C LEU A 109 3.98 4.30 14.30
N PHE A 110 3.22 3.94 15.33
CA PHE A 110 1.84 4.41 15.52
C PHE A 110 1.76 5.93 15.75
N SER A 111 2.75 6.51 16.40
CA SER A 111 2.83 7.96 16.70
C SER A 111 3.63 8.76 15.68
N ALA A 112 4.12 8.13 14.60
CA ALA A 112 4.89 8.81 13.58
C ALA A 112 4.08 9.90 12.87
N ASP A 113 4.70 11.04 12.64
CA ASP A 113 4.12 12.12 11.83
C ASP A 113 3.93 11.65 10.38
N GLU A 114 2.73 11.85 9.87
CA GLU A 114 2.43 11.54 8.47
C GLU A 114 3.14 12.52 7.53
N ALA A 115 3.83 11.99 6.53
CA ALA A 115 4.32 12.80 5.42
C ALA A 115 3.14 13.49 4.71
N PHE A 116 3.39 14.69 4.16
CA PHE A 116 2.35 15.47 3.49
C PHE A 116 1.64 14.67 2.38
N GLU A 117 2.39 13.93 1.58
CA GLU A 117 1.88 13.11 0.49
C GLU A 117 0.99 11.97 1.02
N ASN A 118 1.39 11.35 2.11
CA ASN A 118 0.61 10.29 2.76
C ASN A 118 -0.69 10.87 3.34
N LEU A 119 -0.59 12.00 4.04
CA LEU A 119 -1.73 12.73 4.58
C LEU A 119 -2.73 13.12 3.47
N ALA A 120 -2.23 13.69 2.36
CA ALA A 120 -3.06 14.06 1.23
C ALA A 120 -3.80 12.86 0.64
N TYR A 121 -3.11 11.72 0.47
CA TYR A 121 -3.71 10.51 -0.07
C TYR A 121 -4.76 9.88 0.85
N THR A 122 -4.50 9.84 2.16
CA THR A 122 -5.36 9.16 3.13
C THR A 122 -6.55 10.00 3.60
N ARG A 123 -6.52 11.32 3.41
CA ARG A 123 -7.61 12.25 3.80
C ARG A 123 -8.44 12.74 2.63
N TYR A 124 -8.11 12.38 1.39
CA TYR A 124 -8.88 12.72 0.20
C TYR A 124 -9.97 11.70 -0.05
#